data_63b7346ecee6b73a683d3d3f8342e544
#
_entry.id   63b7346ecee6b73a683d3d3f8342e544
#
_cell.length_a   1.000
_cell.length_b   1.000
_cell.length_c   1.000
_cell.angle_alpha   90.00
_cell.angle_beta   90.00
_cell.angle_gamma   90.00
#
_symmetry.space_group_name_H-M   'P 1'
#
loop_
_entity.id
_entity.type
_entity.pdbx_description
1 polymer ?
#
loop_
_entity_poly.entity_id
_entity_poly.type
_entity_poly.pdbx_seq_one_letter_code
_entity_poly.pdbx_strand_id
1 'polypeptide(L)'
;TSVSGLIPCTPLGCLLLLKSYVGDLSGKSAVIIGRSNIVGKPMAQLLLNENCTVTIAHSKTKNIEAVCKEADILVAAVGRPNFVKSEWVKKGAVVIDVGINRLPPEGDKKGRLVGDVDFNSVSNVASAITPVPGGVGPMTIACLLRNTVTAACKRRNFNEPEM
;
A
#
# COMPACT_ATOMS: atom_id res chain seq x y z
N THR A 1 -12.69 4.24 -18.44
CA THR A 1 -12.96 5.68 -18.27
C THR A 1 -11.71 6.34 -17.76
N SER A 2 -11.03 7.10 -18.64
CA SER A 2 -9.86 7.92 -18.27
C SER A 2 -10.34 9.04 -17.33
N VAL A 3 -10.00 8.91 -16.05
CA VAL A 3 -10.24 9.99 -15.09
C VAL A 3 -9.16 11.03 -15.33
N SER A 4 -9.56 12.25 -15.73
CA SER A 4 -8.66 13.38 -15.99
C SER A 4 -8.02 14.00 -14.74
N GLY A 5 -8.06 13.32 -13.61
CA GLY A 5 -7.56 13.78 -12.31
C GLY A 5 -6.15 13.30 -11.98
N LEU A 6 -5.58 13.86 -10.90
CA LEU A 6 -4.34 13.37 -10.32
C LEU A 6 -4.62 12.15 -9.44
N ILE A 7 -3.76 11.15 -9.53
CA ILE A 7 -3.84 9.96 -8.69
C ILE A 7 -3.36 10.31 -7.27
N PRO A 8 -4.05 9.87 -6.20
CA PRO A 8 -3.59 10.08 -4.83
C PRO A 8 -2.16 9.56 -4.63
N CYS A 9 -1.30 10.35 -3.98
CA CYS A 9 0.14 10.11 -3.93
C CYS A 9 0.52 8.78 -3.28
N THR A 10 -0.09 8.43 -2.14
CA THR A 10 0.23 7.18 -1.43
C THR A 10 -0.14 5.93 -2.23
N PRO A 11 -1.36 5.79 -2.78
CA PRO A 11 -1.69 4.67 -3.66
C PRO A 11 -0.80 4.58 -4.90
N LEU A 12 -0.47 5.72 -5.52
CA LEU A 12 0.46 5.74 -6.65
C LEU A 12 1.84 5.23 -6.26
N GLY A 13 2.37 5.68 -5.11
CA GLY A 13 3.65 5.22 -4.57
C GLY A 13 3.66 3.71 -4.28
N CYS A 14 2.56 3.18 -3.72
CA CYS A 14 2.40 1.75 -3.50
C CYS A 14 2.40 0.96 -4.81
N LEU A 15 1.69 1.45 -5.83
CA LEU A 15 1.67 0.81 -7.15
C LEU A 15 3.07 0.79 -7.79
N LEU A 16 3.81 1.89 -7.73
CA LEU A 16 5.16 1.97 -8.27
C LEU A 16 6.11 0.99 -7.57
N LEU A 17 6.04 0.84 -6.24
CA LEU A 17 6.79 -0.16 -5.49
C LEU A 17 6.44 -1.58 -5.94
N LEU A 18 5.16 -1.88 -6.09
CA LEU A 18 4.71 -3.19 -6.55
C LEU A 18 5.22 -3.50 -7.95
N LYS A 19 5.08 -2.57 -8.90
CA LYS A 19 5.56 -2.76 -10.28
C LYS A 19 7.08 -2.88 -10.36
N SER A 20 7.82 -2.15 -9.53
CA SER A 20 9.29 -2.25 -9.47
C SER A 20 9.78 -3.61 -8.97
N TYR A 21 9.06 -4.24 -8.05
CA TYR A 21 9.45 -5.52 -7.47
C TYR A 21 8.87 -6.73 -8.22
N VAL A 22 7.59 -6.67 -8.57
CA VAL A 22 6.84 -7.79 -9.15
C VAL A 22 6.87 -7.78 -10.68
N GLY A 23 6.96 -6.60 -11.30
CA GLY A 23 6.79 -6.40 -12.73
C GLY A 23 5.32 -6.42 -13.14
N ASP A 24 4.87 -7.47 -13.83
CA ASP A 24 3.48 -7.64 -14.24
C ASP A 24 2.61 -8.11 -13.07
N LEU A 25 1.52 -7.38 -12.82
CA LEU A 25 0.54 -7.66 -11.77
C LEU A 25 -0.69 -8.41 -12.27
N SER A 26 -0.80 -8.63 -13.58
CA SER A 26 -1.98 -9.24 -14.20
C SER A 26 -2.28 -10.64 -13.62
N GLY A 27 -3.57 -10.87 -13.32
CA GLY A 27 -4.06 -12.14 -12.78
C GLY A 27 -3.75 -12.39 -11.30
N LYS A 28 -3.02 -11.49 -10.62
CA LYS A 28 -2.72 -11.66 -9.19
C LYS A 28 -3.94 -11.35 -8.33
N SER A 29 -4.09 -12.10 -7.23
CA SER A 29 -5.08 -11.83 -6.18
C SER A 29 -4.53 -10.74 -5.25
N ALA A 30 -5.22 -9.62 -5.15
CA ALA A 30 -4.84 -8.49 -4.31
C ALA A 30 -5.89 -8.23 -3.23
N VAL A 31 -5.47 -8.20 -1.97
CA VAL A 31 -6.33 -7.86 -0.84
C VAL A 31 -5.87 -6.54 -0.24
N ILE A 32 -6.81 -5.59 -0.10
CA ILE A 32 -6.57 -4.32 0.56
C ILE A 32 -7.33 -4.32 1.90
N ILE A 33 -6.59 -4.20 3.01
CA ILE A 33 -7.19 -4.05 4.33
C ILE A 33 -7.33 -2.56 4.60
N GLY A 34 -8.57 -2.07 4.52
CA GLY A 34 -8.92 -0.67 4.65
C GLY A 34 -9.66 -0.13 3.44
N ARG A 35 -10.58 0.82 3.66
CA ARG A 35 -11.45 1.38 2.62
C ARG A 35 -11.57 2.90 2.68
N SER A 36 -10.50 3.57 3.10
CA SER A 36 -10.47 5.03 3.13
C SER A 36 -10.56 5.62 1.72
N ASN A 37 -11.09 6.84 1.61
CA ASN A 37 -11.17 7.55 0.32
C ASN A 37 -9.79 7.96 -0.20
N ILE A 38 -8.79 8.09 0.67
CA ILE A 38 -7.45 8.57 0.32
C ILE A 38 -6.45 7.45 0.02
N VAL A 39 -6.69 6.22 0.50
CA VAL A 39 -5.77 5.07 0.28
C VAL A 39 -6.53 3.85 -0.21
N GLY A 40 -7.40 3.25 0.59
CA GLY A 40 -7.95 1.92 0.31
C GLY A 40 -8.72 1.83 -1.00
N LYS A 41 -9.68 2.74 -1.23
CA LYS A 41 -10.47 2.78 -2.47
C LYS A 41 -9.61 3.10 -3.71
N PRO A 42 -8.77 4.16 -3.72
CA PRO A 42 -7.93 4.43 -4.88
C PRO A 42 -6.89 3.32 -5.13
N MET A 43 -6.35 2.68 -4.09
CA MET A 43 -5.45 1.54 -4.27
C MET A 43 -6.13 0.36 -4.95
N ALA A 44 -7.37 0.06 -4.56
CA ALA A 44 -8.16 -0.99 -5.21
C ALA A 44 -8.40 -0.70 -6.70
N GLN A 45 -8.73 0.55 -7.03
CA GLN A 45 -8.93 0.96 -8.42
C GLN A 45 -7.64 0.85 -9.24
N LEU A 46 -6.49 1.23 -8.66
CA LEU A 46 -5.20 1.11 -9.34
C LEU A 46 -4.85 -0.35 -9.63
N LEU A 47 -4.99 -1.24 -8.64
CA LEU A 47 -4.72 -2.67 -8.83
C LEU A 47 -5.70 -3.33 -9.82
N LEU A 48 -6.96 -2.90 -9.82
CA LEU A 48 -7.93 -3.35 -10.82
C LEU A 48 -7.52 -2.93 -12.24
N ASN A 49 -7.00 -1.71 -12.41
CA ASN A 49 -6.50 -1.22 -13.69
C ASN A 49 -5.24 -1.99 -14.17
N GLU A 50 -4.48 -2.59 -13.25
CA GLU A 50 -3.36 -3.50 -13.54
C GLU A 50 -3.80 -4.96 -13.69
N ASN A 51 -5.09 -5.20 -13.93
CA ASN A 51 -5.70 -6.51 -14.12
C ASN A 51 -5.58 -7.49 -12.93
N CYS A 52 -5.47 -6.97 -11.71
CA CYS A 52 -5.56 -7.79 -10.50
C CYS A 52 -7.03 -8.16 -10.21
N THR A 53 -7.23 -9.32 -9.58
CA THR A 53 -8.47 -9.64 -8.87
C THR A 53 -8.42 -8.99 -7.49
N VAL A 54 -9.30 -8.02 -7.22
CA VAL A 54 -9.18 -7.16 -6.04
C VAL A 54 -10.29 -7.43 -5.02
N THR A 55 -9.89 -7.64 -3.77
CA THR A 55 -10.78 -7.72 -2.62
C THR A 55 -10.48 -6.60 -1.63
N ILE A 56 -11.51 -5.87 -1.17
CA ILE A 56 -11.39 -4.89 -0.10
C ILE A 56 -11.92 -5.49 1.20
N ALA A 57 -11.03 -5.66 2.18
CA ALA A 57 -11.37 -6.09 3.52
C ALA A 57 -11.44 -4.90 4.50
N HIS A 58 -12.30 -4.99 5.50
CA HIS A 58 -12.52 -3.90 6.46
C HIS A 58 -13.04 -4.44 7.80
N SER A 59 -13.26 -3.59 8.78
CA SER A 59 -13.69 -3.95 10.14
C SER A 59 -15.00 -4.75 10.25
N LYS A 60 -15.76 -4.87 9.17
CA LYS A 60 -17.00 -5.68 9.10
C LYS A 60 -16.81 -6.95 8.26
N THR A 61 -15.63 -7.18 7.71
CA THR A 61 -15.33 -8.41 6.96
C THR A 61 -15.26 -9.59 7.92
N LYS A 62 -16.02 -10.62 7.62
CA LYS A 62 -15.97 -11.89 8.36
C LYS A 62 -14.73 -12.68 7.94
N ASN A 63 -14.08 -13.35 8.87
CA ASN A 63 -12.92 -14.20 8.64
C ASN A 63 -11.82 -13.49 7.83
N ILE A 64 -11.49 -12.26 8.23
CA ILE A 64 -10.55 -11.39 7.51
C ILE A 64 -9.19 -12.08 7.29
N GLU A 65 -8.76 -12.93 8.22
CA GLU A 65 -7.53 -13.72 8.14
C GLU A 65 -7.56 -14.66 6.93
N ALA A 66 -8.65 -15.40 6.74
CA ALA A 66 -8.81 -16.29 5.61
C ALA A 66 -8.80 -15.54 4.28
N VAL A 67 -9.46 -14.37 4.22
CA VAL A 67 -9.44 -13.49 3.04
C VAL A 67 -8.02 -13.04 2.70
N CYS A 68 -7.24 -12.66 3.71
CA CYS A 68 -5.86 -12.19 3.52
C CYS A 68 -4.92 -13.32 3.05
N LYS A 69 -5.13 -14.56 3.50
CA LYS A 69 -4.33 -15.73 3.10
C LYS A 69 -4.38 -16.08 1.62
N GLU A 70 -5.41 -15.63 0.90
CA GLU A 70 -5.53 -15.86 -0.54
C GLU A 70 -4.74 -14.84 -1.39
N ALA A 71 -4.20 -13.80 -0.75
CA ALA A 71 -3.59 -12.68 -1.45
C ALA A 71 -2.16 -12.97 -1.91
N ASP A 72 -1.88 -12.78 -3.20
CA ASP A 72 -0.52 -12.63 -3.74
C ASP A 72 0.07 -11.28 -3.38
N ILE A 73 -0.81 -10.26 -3.29
CA ILE A 73 -0.48 -8.89 -2.90
C ILE A 73 -1.39 -8.48 -1.74
N LEU A 74 -0.79 -8.13 -0.60
CA LEU A 74 -1.51 -7.66 0.58
C LEU A 74 -1.15 -6.21 0.87
N VAL A 75 -2.14 -5.32 0.90
CA VAL A 75 -1.97 -3.90 1.24
C VAL A 75 -2.66 -3.62 2.57
N ALA A 76 -1.91 -3.25 3.60
CA ALA A 76 -2.43 -2.89 4.92
C ALA A 76 -2.52 -1.37 5.07
N ALA A 77 -3.74 -0.85 5.30
CA ALA A 77 -4.03 0.58 5.41
C ALA A 77 -5.19 0.85 6.40
N VAL A 78 -5.02 0.41 7.67
CA VAL A 78 -6.05 0.47 8.72
C VAL A 78 -5.71 1.42 9.87
N GLY A 79 -4.45 1.87 9.98
CA GLY A 79 -3.98 2.75 11.05
C GLY A 79 -3.99 2.06 12.43
N ARG A 80 -3.66 0.76 12.47
CA ARG A 80 -3.59 -0.03 13.70
C ARG A 80 -2.24 -0.72 13.80
N PRO A 81 -1.42 -0.42 14.83
CA PRO A 81 -0.07 -0.94 14.94
C PRO A 81 -0.05 -2.47 15.02
N ASN A 82 0.82 -3.10 14.20
CA ASN A 82 1.06 -4.54 14.18
C ASN A 82 -0.21 -5.39 14.08
N PHE A 83 -1.21 -4.91 13.35
CA PHE A 83 -2.52 -5.57 13.23
C PHE A 83 -2.45 -6.85 12.41
N VAL A 84 -1.74 -6.82 11.28
CA VAL A 84 -1.56 -7.97 10.39
C VAL A 84 -0.42 -8.84 10.91
N LYS A 85 -0.69 -10.13 11.09
CA LYS A 85 0.25 -11.14 11.58
C LYS A 85 0.67 -12.11 10.48
N SER A 86 1.74 -12.85 10.71
CA SER A 86 2.26 -13.83 9.74
C SER A 86 1.25 -14.89 9.31
N GLU A 87 0.39 -15.32 10.23
CA GLU A 87 -0.67 -16.30 9.96
C GLU A 87 -1.77 -15.81 9.00
N TRP A 88 -1.82 -14.49 8.74
CA TRP A 88 -2.74 -13.87 7.77
C TRP A 88 -2.14 -13.79 6.36
N VAL A 89 -0.84 -14.00 6.23
CA VAL A 89 -0.10 -13.75 5.00
C VAL A 89 0.15 -15.06 4.26
N LYS A 90 -0.19 -15.11 2.98
CA LYS A 90 0.16 -16.21 2.09
C LYS A 90 1.68 -16.30 1.96
N LYS A 91 2.24 -17.49 2.07
CA LYS A 91 3.67 -17.70 1.86
C LYS A 91 4.10 -17.19 0.48
N GLY A 92 5.09 -16.31 0.46
CA GLY A 92 5.60 -15.70 -0.77
C GLY A 92 4.80 -14.49 -1.26
N ALA A 93 3.77 -14.03 -0.53
CA ALA A 93 3.05 -12.80 -0.88
C ALA A 93 3.94 -11.56 -0.79
N VAL A 94 3.60 -10.54 -1.57
CA VAL A 94 4.18 -9.20 -1.46
C VAL A 94 3.28 -8.34 -0.57
N VAL A 95 3.88 -7.73 0.45
CA VAL A 95 3.16 -6.97 1.47
C VAL A 95 3.52 -5.49 1.42
N ILE A 96 2.53 -4.64 1.24
CA ILE A 96 2.66 -3.18 1.31
C ILE A 96 2.02 -2.68 2.61
N ASP A 97 2.84 -2.19 3.51
CA ASP A 97 2.42 -1.59 4.77
C ASP A 97 2.34 -0.06 4.62
N VAL A 98 1.12 0.46 4.59
CA VAL A 98 0.84 1.90 4.49
C VAL A 98 0.73 2.55 5.87
N GLY A 99 0.63 1.73 6.93
CA GLY A 99 0.46 2.21 8.29
C GLY A 99 1.63 3.08 8.77
N ILE A 100 1.32 4.16 9.48
CA ILE A 100 2.30 4.97 10.22
C ILE A 100 1.72 5.22 11.59
N ASN A 101 2.11 4.40 12.55
CA ASN A 101 1.62 4.45 13.92
C ASN A 101 2.78 4.85 14.85
N ARG A 102 2.56 5.84 15.70
CA ARG A 102 3.53 6.24 16.71
C ARG A 102 3.22 5.52 18.01
N LEU A 103 4.11 4.61 18.41
CA LEU A 103 4.06 4.01 19.74
C LEU A 103 4.64 4.99 20.77
N PRO A 104 4.03 5.10 21.96
CA PRO A 104 4.57 5.93 23.02
C PRO A 104 5.94 5.41 23.50
N PRO A 105 6.74 6.25 24.20
CA PRO A 105 7.91 5.78 24.92
C PRO A 105 7.53 4.71 25.97
N GLU A 106 8.38 3.71 26.14
CA GLU A 106 8.21 2.66 27.15
C GLU A 106 9.49 2.56 28.00
N GLY A 107 9.40 3.02 29.25
CA GLY A 107 10.56 3.18 30.12
C GLY A 107 11.61 4.12 29.49
N ASP A 108 12.86 3.71 29.40
CA ASP A 108 13.97 4.48 28.82
C ASP A 108 13.98 4.44 27.28
N LYS A 109 13.08 3.67 26.64
CA LYS A 109 13.02 3.56 25.18
C LYS A 109 12.24 4.73 24.59
N LYS A 110 12.84 5.43 23.63
CA LYS A 110 12.16 6.48 22.84
C LYS A 110 10.98 5.89 22.07
N GLY A 111 9.91 6.66 21.92
CA GLY A 111 8.79 6.30 21.05
C GLY A 111 9.26 5.95 19.64
N ARG A 112 8.65 4.93 19.02
CA ARG A 112 9.02 4.45 17.67
C ARG A 112 7.83 4.48 16.71
N LEU A 113 8.14 4.57 15.43
CA LEU A 113 7.16 4.40 14.35
C LEU A 113 7.08 2.92 13.99
N VAL A 114 5.85 2.43 13.82
CA VAL A 114 5.56 1.07 13.34
C VAL A 114 4.44 1.12 12.30
N GLY A 115 4.37 0.12 11.46
CA GLY A 115 3.31 -0.05 10.50
C GLY A 115 2.06 -0.73 11.06
N ASP A 116 1.15 -1.04 10.16
CA ASP A 116 -0.03 -1.84 10.42
C ASP A 116 0.30 -3.35 10.41
N VAL A 117 1.45 -3.72 9.90
CA VAL A 117 1.92 -5.10 9.80
C VAL A 117 2.96 -5.38 10.87
N ASP A 118 2.89 -6.54 11.48
CA ASP A 118 3.96 -7.06 12.34
C ASP A 118 5.15 -7.48 11.48
N PHE A 119 6.02 -6.50 11.21
CA PHE A 119 7.15 -6.65 10.28
C PHE A 119 8.01 -7.86 10.60
N ASN A 120 8.32 -8.09 11.87
CA ASN A 120 9.23 -9.16 12.28
C ASN A 120 8.65 -10.56 11.98
N SER A 121 7.37 -10.77 12.22
CA SER A 121 6.73 -12.05 11.94
C SER A 121 6.47 -12.26 10.45
N VAL A 122 6.01 -11.22 9.76
CA VAL A 122 5.60 -11.28 8.35
C VAL A 122 6.79 -11.35 7.40
N SER A 123 7.94 -10.74 7.71
CA SER A 123 9.16 -10.80 6.89
C SER A 123 9.70 -12.23 6.69
N ASN A 124 9.35 -13.16 7.57
CA ASN A 124 9.73 -14.58 7.44
C ASN A 124 8.82 -15.37 6.47
N VAL A 125 7.68 -14.81 6.08
CA VAL A 125 6.66 -15.49 5.28
C VAL A 125 6.49 -14.84 3.91
N ALA A 126 6.52 -13.50 3.87
CA ALA A 126 6.41 -12.71 2.66
C ALA A 126 7.65 -12.83 1.77
N SER A 127 7.50 -12.69 0.45
CA SER A 127 8.64 -12.56 -0.48
C SER A 127 9.24 -11.16 -0.40
N ALA A 128 8.42 -10.15 -0.11
CA ALA A 128 8.83 -8.79 0.13
C ALA A 128 7.82 -8.08 1.04
N ILE A 129 8.32 -7.15 1.85
CA ILE A 129 7.51 -6.29 2.71
C ILE A 129 8.14 -4.90 2.81
N THR A 130 7.31 -3.85 2.70
CA THR A 130 7.79 -2.49 2.90
C THR A 130 8.05 -2.21 4.38
N PRO A 131 9.22 -1.64 4.75
CA PRO A 131 9.49 -1.26 6.14
C PRO A 131 8.72 0.01 6.55
N VAL A 132 8.51 0.17 7.85
CA VAL A 132 8.00 1.41 8.44
C VAL A 132 8.92 1.81 9.62
N PRO A 133 9.57 2.99 9.53
CA PRO A 133 9.61 3.96 8.43
C PRO A 133 10.49 3.51 7.25
N GLY A 134 10.45 4.28 6.13
CA GLY A 134 11.36 4.12 5.01
C GLY A 134 10.79 3.39 3.78
N GLY A 135 9.57 2.85 3.86
CA GLY A 135 8.88 2.20 2.74
C GLY A 135 7.98 3.16 1.94
N VAL A 136 6.68 3.10 2.19
CA VAL A 136 5.66 3.88 1.45
C VAL A 136 5.78 5.39 1.65
N GLY A 137 6.22 5.85 2.83
CA GLY A 137 6.31 7.28 3.15
C GLY A 137 7.14 8.09 2.14
N PRO A 138 8.41 7.73 1.87
CA PRO A 138 9.24 8.41 0.86
C PRO A 138 8.59 8.42 -0.53
N MET A 139 7.94 7.35 -0.93
CA MET A 139 7.24 7.26 -2.22
C MET A 139 6.04 8.20 -2.30
N THR A 140 5.33 8.41 -1.20
CA THR A 140 4.24 9.41 -1.13
C THR A 140 4.77 10.80 -1.44
N ILE A 141 5.95 11.18 -0.90
CA ILE A 141 6.58 12.48 -1.15
C ILE A 141 7.03 12.59 -2.61
N ALA A 142 7.68 11.57 -3.15
CA ALA A 142 8.09 11.54 -4.55
C ALA A 142 6.89 11.70 -5.51
N CYS A 143 5.79 10.98 -5.24
CA CYS A 143 4.56 11.09 -6.02
C CYS A 143 3.88 12.46 -5.87
N LEU A 144 3.99 13.12 -4.71
CA LEU A 144 3.50 14.48 -4.53
C LEU A 144 4.25 15.46 -5.43
N LEU A 145 5.58 15.39 -5.46
CA LEU A 145 6.40 16.23 -6.34
C LEU A 145 6.05 15.98 -7.81
N ARG A 146 5.95 14.72 -8.21
CA ARG A 146 5.52 14.36 -9.56
C ARG A 146 4.15 14.93 -9.91
N ASN A 147 3.14 14.74 -9.06
CA ASN A 147 1.81 15.26 -9.28
C ASN A 147 1.79 16.79 -9.38
N THR A 148 2.66 17.48 -8.63
CA THR A 148 2.80 18.94 -8.69
C THR A 148 3.32 19.38 -10.07
N VAL A 149 4.34 18.71 -10.60
CA VAL A 149 4.88 18.99 -11.94
C VAL A 149 3.82 18.67 -13.00
N THR A 150 3.17 17.50 -12.92
CA THR A 150 2.08 17.12 -13.84
C THR A 150 0.96 18.15 -13.85
N ALA A 151 0.53 18.65 -12.70
CA ALA A 151 -0.50 19.67 -12.59
C ALA A 151 -0.06 21.00 -13.24
N ALA A 152 1.20 21.39 -13.05
CA ALA A 152 1.77 22.60 -13.67
C ALA A 152 1.85 22.47 -15.20
N CYS A 153 2.28 21.31 -15.72
CA CYS A 153 2.31 21.02 -17.15
C CYS A 153 0.91 21.09 -17.76
N LYS A 154 -0.07 20.39 -17.16
CA LYS A 154 -1.46 20.43 -17.63
C LYS A 154 -2.03 21.85 -17.69
N ARG A 155 -1.78 22.65 -16.64
CA ARG A 155 -2.26 24.04 -16.57
C ARG A 155 -1.66 24.93 -17.66
N ARG A 156 -0.45 24.64 -18.12
CA ARG A 156 0.30 25.43 -19.11
C ARG A 156 0.32 24.78 -20.51
N ASN A 157 -0.38 23.68 -20.72
CA ASN A 157 -0.35 22.89 -21.95
C ASN A 157 1.06 22.45 -22.36
N PHE A 158 1.90 22.10 -21.38
CA PHE A 158 3.21 21.48 -21.61
C PHE A 158 3.07 19.96 -21.61
N ASN A 159 4.04 19.27 -22.22
CA ASN A 159 4.12 17.82 -22.11
C ASN A 159 4.29 17.38 -20.66
N GLU A 160 3.57 16.33 -20.26
CA GLU A 160 3.75 15.75 -18.93
C GLU A 160 5.10 15.02 -18.84
N PRO A 161 5.72 14.95 -17.65
CA PRO A 161 6.95 14.20 -17.47
C PRO A 161 6.68 12.70 -17.73
N GLU A 162 7.57 12.07 -18.49
CA GLU A 162 7.56 10.62 -18.70
C GLU A 162 7.81 9.86 -17.39
N MET A 163 7.27 8.63 -17.30
CA MET A 163 7.47 7.74 -16.14
C MET A 163 8.62 6.79 -16.38
#